data_318ca97ed9bb6a1beb1c4fcaf41be37f
#
_entry.id   318ca97ed9bb6a1beb1c4fcaf41be37f
#
_cell.length_a   1.000
_cell.length_b   1.000
_cell.length_c   1.000
_cell.angle_alpha   90.00
_cell.angle_beta   90.00
_cell.angle_gamma   90.00
#
_symmetry.space_group_name_H-M   'P 1'
#
loop_
_entity.id
_entity.type
_entity.pdbx_description
1 polymer ?
#
loop_
_entity_poly.entity_id
_entity_poly.type
_entity_poly.pdbx_seq_one_letter_code
_entity_poly.pdbx_strand_id
1 'polypeptide(L)'
;MEIYLRVRHAHYQDGLSGREIARQFGISRDSVRKMLLFSEPPGYRRSAPVRRPKLDEFTDQIDQWLLEDKSCHRKQRHTAKRVFDRLRDECGFTGGYTIVKDYIREQKQGGQEMFVPLSHPPGHAQADFGEARAIIAGVLQKVFFFALDLPHSDGSYIRAYHRANTEAWLDGHVHAFAFFGKVPQSIVYDNDRCLVAKIMPDGTRKRTDRFTAMLSHYIIKDRYGRPGKGNDKGKVEGLVGFARRNFMVPTPRFDSLEDFNDYLEDMCRKRQSDVLRGHTESIAQRLVRDLGAMSALPAAPFEACDQRSGRVTSTSVVRYKSNDYSVSVRYGHQDVWIKGFVDKVVIGYKTDVIAVHTRSYAAADIVFDPIHYLPLIERKINALDQAAPLQGWELPKAFETLQRILDLRSGTAGKREYVQVLRLLERFDMEVVHAAIKDALLRRAISFDAIRHLVLCRVERRPARLNMSIYPFLPRTNIQTTNAANYAGLLSGAGS
;
A
#
# COMPACT_ATOMS: atom_id res chain seq x y z
N MET A 1 52.22 -21.56 -2.79
CA MET A 1 52.30 -22.81 -3.58
C MET A 1 53.65 -22.94 -4.29
N GLU A 2 54.07 -21.95 -5.09
CA GLU A 2 55.28 -22.00 -5.89
C GLU A 2 56.55 -22.30 -5.08
N ILE A 3 56.76 -21.69 -3.91
CA ILE A 3 57.93 -21.97 -3.05
C ILE A 3 57.95 -23.43 -2.55
N TYR A 4 56.79 -24.03 -2.29
CA TYR A 4 56.69 -25.47 -1.92
C TYR A 4 57.16 -26.36 -3.05
N LEU A 5 56.77 -26.07 -4.28
CA LEU A 5 57.18 -26.80 -5.46
C LEU A 5 58.69 -26.70 -5.64
N ARG A 6 59.26 -25.51 -5.60
CA ARG A 6 60.70 -25.25 -5.79
C ARG A 6 61.56 -25.93 -4.71
N VAL A 7 61.16 -25.84 -3.45
CA VAL A 7 61.85 -26.50 -2.33
C VAL A 7 61.80 -28.02 -2.49
N ARG A 8 60.68 -28.58 -2.91
CA ARG A 8 60.58 -30.06 -3.14
C ARG A 8 61.34 -30.50 -4.35
N HIS A 9 61.39 -29.75 -5.45
CA HIS A 9 62.22 -29.98 -6.61
C HIS A 9 63.75 -30.03 -6.20
N ALA A 10 64.19 -28.97 -5.52
CA ALA A 10 65.55 -28.84 -5.05
C ALA A 10 65.97 -30.02 -4.15
N HIS A 11 65.07 -30.61 -3.37
CA HIS A 11 65.32 -31.75 -2.53
C HIS A 11 65.30 -33.08 -3.28
N TYR A 12 64.21 -33.34 -4.00
CA TYR A 12 63.94 -34.68 -4.58
C TYR A 12 64.53 -34.87 -5.99
N GLN A 13 64.77 -33.79 -6.73
CA GLN A 13 65.35 -33.84 -8.07
C GLN A 13 66.81 -33.42 -8.09
N ASP A 14 67.14 -32.30 -7.41
CA ASP A 14 68.53 -31.77 -7.43
C ASP A 14 69.39 -32.32 -6.28
N GLY A 15 68.83 -33.16 -5.39
CA GLY A 15 69.58 -33.87 -4.31
C GLY A 15 70.03 -32.95 -3.18
N LEU A 16 69.58 -31.70 -3.09
CA LEU A 16 70.07 -30.74 -2.10
C LEU A 16 69.63 -31.12 -0.68
N SER A 17 70.50 -30.92 0.28
CA SER A 17 70.18 -31.13 1.70
C SER A 17 69.28 -30.02 2.23
N GLY A 18 68.50 -30.30 3.26
CA GLY A 18 67.61 -29.27 3.88
C GLY A 18 68.36 -28.03 4.40
N ARG A 19 69.69 -28.15 4.67
CA ARG A 19 70.54 -27.01 5.06
C ARG A 19 70.87 -26.10 3.86
N GLU A 20 71.19 -26.71 2.73
CA GLU A 20 71.52 -26.03 1.48
C GLU A 20 70.25 -25.30 0.94
N ILE A 21 69.08 -25.97 0.93
CA ILE A 21 67.83 -25.41 0.54
C ILE A 21 67.44 -24.20 1.42
N ALA A 22 67.58 -24.31 2.75
CA ALA A 22 67.33 -23.20 3.67
C ALA A 22 68.22 -22.00 3.37
N ARG A 23 69.50 -22.23 3.01
CA ARG A 23 70.44 -21.17 2.63
C ARG A 23 70.11 -20.58 1.26
N GLN A 24 69.79 -21.42 0.28
CA GLN A 24 69.54 -21.03 -1.11
C GLN A 24 68.22 -20.20 -1.24
N PHE A 25 67.16 -20.58 -0.50
CA PHE A 25 65.87 -19.91 -0.56
C PHE A 25 65.67 -18.87 0.53
N GLY A 26 66.67 -18.68 1.45
CA GLY A 26 66.54 -17.68 2.53
C GLY A 26 65.44 -17.97 3.55
N ILE A 27 65.12 -19.26 3.76
CA ILE A 27 64.01 -19.68 4.65
C ILE A 27 64.58 -20.53 5.83
N SER A 28 63.79 -20.59 6.92
CA SER A 28 64.16 -21.36 8.08
C SER A 28 64.20 -22.89 7.77
N ARG A 29 65.10 -23.68 8.45
CA ARG A 29 65.09 -25.12 8.31
C ARG A 29 63.79 -25.81 8.68
N ASP A 30 63.06 -25.24 9.65
CA ASP A 30 61.69 -25.70 10.01
C ASP A 30 60.69 -25.47 8.91
N SER A 31 60.81 -24.37 8.17
CA SER A 31 59.99 -24.12 6.98
C SER A 31 60.30 -25.13 5.88
N VAL A 32 61.59 -25.40 5.60
CA VAL A 32 61.98 -26.44 4.62
C VAL A 32 61.42 -27.80 5.04
N ARG A 33 61.60 -28.20 6.30
CA ARG A 33 61.08 -29.48 6.83
C ARG A 33 59.52 -29.56 6.64
N LYS A 34 58.79 -28.47 6.91
CA LYS A 34 57.34 -28.44 6.66
C LYS A 34 56.99 -28.57 5.18
N MET A 35 57.76 -27.93 4.30
CA MET A 35 57.55 -27.99 2.84
C MET A 35 57.86 -29.34 2.24
N LEU A 36 58.82 -30.10 2.85
CA LEU A 36 59.12 -31.48 2.47
C LEU A 36 58.05 -32.45 2.99
N LEU A 37 57.53 -32.21 4.21
CA LEU A 37 56.54 -33.06 4.85
C LEU A 37 55.16 -32.95 4.18
N PHE A 38 54.79 -31.76 3.71
CA PHE A 38 53.50 -31.47 3.10
C PHE A 38 53.68 -31.03 1.66
N SER A 39 52.92 -31.60 0.73
CA SER A 39 52.89 -31.18 -0.68
C SER A 39 52.25 -29.80 -0.89
N GLU A 40 51.37 -29.41 0.01
CA GLU A 40 50.66 -28.13 0.03
C GLU A 40 50.84 -27.47 1.41
N PRO A 41 50.79 -26.12 1.51
CA PRO A 41 50.80 -25.45 2.79
C PRO A 41 49.68 -26.01 3.67
N PRO A 42 49.98 -26.63 4.83
CA PRO A 42 48.92 -27.05 5.73
C PRO A 42 48.13 -25.82 6.18
N GLY A 43 46.81 -25.85 6.02
CA GLY A 43 45.91 -24.80 6.52
C GLY A 43 46.11 -24.59 8.04
N TYR A 44 45.48 -23.55 8.56
CA TYR A 44 45.55 -23.25 9.99
C TYR A 44 45.00 -24.42 10.81
N ARG A 45 45.89 -25.10 11.58
CA ARG A 45 45.61 -26.33 12.34
C ARG A 45 45.59 -26.09 13.86
N ARG A 46 45.25 -24.89 14.31
CA ARG A 46 45.17 -24.63 15.76
C ARG A 46 43.96 -25.37 16.34
N SER A 47 44.20 -26.43 17.09
CA SER A 47 43.18 -27.19 17.84
C SER A 47 42.89 -26.60 19.22
N ALA A 48 43.80 -25.81 19.78
CA ALA A 48 43.61 -25.16 21.07
C ALA A 48 42.78 -23.86 20.92
N PRO A 49 41.87 -23.55 21.86
CA PRO A 49 41.16 -22.28 21.90
C PRO A 49 42.10 -21.08 21.88
N VAL A 50 41.62 -19.95 21.33
CA VAL A 50 42.39 -18.70 21.35
C VAL A 50 42.51 -18.23 22.79
N ARG A 51 43.75 -18.29 23.37
CA ARG A 51 44.00 -17.75 24.71
C ARG A 51 43.90 -16.22 24.67
N ARG A 52 43.17 -15.67 25.64
CA ARG A 52 43.01 -14.23 25.87
C ARG A 52 43.42 -13.89 27.30
N PRO A 53 44.74 -13.94 27.63
CA PRO A 53 45.23 -13.93 29.00
C PRO A 53 44.67 -12.83 29.91
N LYS A 54 44.30 -11.67 29.31
CA LYS A 54 43.66 -10.55 30.05
C LYS A 54 42.14 -10.70 30.22
N LEU A 55 41.48 -11.60 29.47
CA LEU A 55 40.02 -11.75 29.47
C LEU A 55 39.60 -13.10 30.03
N ASP A 56 40.46 -14.13 29.98
CA ASP A 56 40.10 -15.51 30.31
C ASP A 56 39.56 -15.64 31.77
N GLU A 57 40.03 -14.81 32.70
CA GLU A 57 39.54 -14.78 34.07
C GLU A 57 38.13 -14.14 34.22
N PHE A 58 37.68 -13.42 33.21
CA PHE A 58 36.40 -12.71 33.23
C PHE A 58 35.33 -13.30 32.30
N THR A 59 35.67 -14.36 31.58
CA THR A 59 34.74 -14.97 30.59
C THR A 59 33.48 -15.49 31.24
N ASP A 60 33.57 -16.15 32.39
CA ASP A 60 32.40 -16.68 33.11
C ASP A 60 31.44 -15.58 33.54
N GLN A 61 31.98 -14.46 34.00
CA GLN A 61 31.19 -13.29 34.38
C GLN A 61 30.47 -12.66 33.20
N ILE A 62 31.13 -12.58 32.03
CA ILE A 62 30.52 -12.09 30.80
C ILE A 62 29.39 -13.04 30.37
N ASP A 63 29.65 -14.35 30.38
CA ASP A 63 28.68 -15.35 29.96
C ASP A 63 27.44 -15.36 30.88
N GLN A 64 27.62 -15.16 32.18
CA GLN A 64 26.54 -15.01 33.12
C GLN A 64 25.69 -13.77 32.79
N TRP A 65 26.28 -12.60 32.56
CA TRP A 65 25.54 -11.39 32.18
C TRP A 65 24.80 -11.56 30.84
N LEU A 66 25.40 -12.23 29.88
CA LEU A 66 24.75 -12.53 28.58
C LEU A 66 23.61 -13.54 28.75
N LEU A 67 23.68 -14.44 29.71
CA LEU A 67 22.59 -15.37 30.05
C LEU A 67 21.42 -14.64 30.72
N GLU A 68 21.69 -13.77 31.67
CA GLU A 68 20.70 -12.92 32.32
C GLU A 68 19.97 -12.00 31.33
N ASP A 69 20.68 -11.51 30.34
CA ASP A 69 20.12 -10.72 29.22
C ASP A 69 19.01 -11.44 28.45
N LYS A 70 19.01 -12.78 28.43
CA LYS A 70 17.96 -13.56 27.72
C LYS A 70 16.59 -13.35 28.38
N SER A 71 16.54 -13.12 29.70
CA SER A 71 15.32 -12.84 30.44
C SER A 71 14.89 -11.37 30.38
N CYS A 72 15.80 -10.45 30.00
CA CYS A 72 15.55 -9.03 29.95
C CYS A 72 14.92 -8.57 28.64
N HIS A 73 14.15 -7.47 28.72
CA HIS A 73 13.60 -6.83 27.51
C HIS A 73 14.71 -6.45 26.52
N ARG A 74 14.52 -6.74 25.23
CA ARG A 74 15.56 -6.58 24.17
C ARG A 74 16.29 -5.22 24.20
N LYS A 75 15.59 -4.12 24.50
CA LYS A 75 16.17 -2.76 24.55
C LYS A 75 17.00 -2.49 25.82
N GLN A 76 16.94 -3.37 26.82
CA GLN A 76 17.65 -3.24 28.10
C GLN A 76 18.81 -4.24 28.23
N ARG A 77 19.10 -5.00 27.18
CA ARG A 77 20.22 -5.96 27.16
C ARG A 77 21.55 -5.24 27.03
N HIS A 78 22.59 -5.84 27.61
CA HIS A 78 23.94 -5.31 27.53
C HIS A 78 24.43 -5.16 26.08
N THR A 79 24.98 -3.99 25.78
CA THR A 79 25.84 -3.81 24.60
C THR A 79 27.27 -4.24 24.93
N ALA A 80 28.07 -4.58 23.91
CA ALA A 80 29.49 -4.91 24.14
C ALA A 80 30.24 -3.78 24.87
N LYS A 81 29.86 -2.52 24.62
CA LYS A 81 30.42 -1.37 25.32
C LYS A 81 30.04 -1.37 26.81
N ARG A 82 28.77 -1.64 27.14
CA ARG A 82 28.33 -1.69 28.54
C ARG A 82 28.96 -2.84 29.30
N VAL A 83 29.13 -4.02 28.68
CA VAL A 83 29.88 -5.15 29.28
C VAL A 83 31.32 -4.74 29.57
N PHE A 84 31.98 -4.08 28.62
CA PHE A 84 33.36 -3.59 28.82
C PHE A 84 33.45 -2.60 29.98
N ASP A 85 32.53 -1.61 30.06
CA ASP A 85 32.52 -0.61 31.13
C ASP A 85 32.29 -1.27 32.49
N ARG A 86 31.33 -2.22 32.58
CA ARG A 86 31.08 -2.98 33.81
C ARG A 86 32.30 -3.82 34.24
N LEU A 87 32.98 -4.51 33.30
CA LEU A 87 34.18 -5.27 33.61
C LEU A 87 35.29 -4.38 34.17
N ARG A 88 35.47 -3.18 33.63
CA ARG A 88 36.44 -2.22 34.13
C ARG A 88 36.05 -1.67 35.49
N ASP A 89 34.79 -1.25 35.64
CA ASP A 89 34.32 -0.52 36.81
C ASP A 89 34.00 -1.45 38.02
N GLU A 90 33.49 -2.69 37.73
CA GLU A 90 33.03 -3.62 38.76
C GLU A 90 34.04 -4.75 39.04
N CYS A 91 34.85 -5.14 38.03
CA CYS A 91 35.75 -6.30 38.10
C CYS A 91 37.24 -5.96 37.98
N GLY A 92 37.60 -4.68 37.76
CA GLY A 92 39.00 -4.26 37.65
C GLY A 92 39.70 -4.69 36.32
N PHE A 93 38.96 -4.93 35.26
CA PHE A 93 39.50 -5.33 33.97
C PHE A 93 40.42 -4.25 33.35
N THR A 94 41.63 -4.60 32.98
CA THR A 94 42.63 -3.67 32.41
C THR A 94 42.87 -3.88 30.90
N GLY A 95 42.11 -4.77 30.26
CA GLY A 95 42.25 -5.06 28.82
C GLY A 95 41.54 -4.03 27.93
N GLY A 96 41.70 -4.14 26.62
CA GLY A 96 41.06 -3.25 25.63
C GLY A 96 39.65 -3.68 25.28
N TYR A 97 38.86 -2.71 24.81
CA TYR A 97 37.46 -2.92 24.36
C TYR A 97 37.30 -3.96 23.25
N THR A 98 38.27 -4.01 22.32
CA THR A 98 38.21 -4.90 21.14
C THR A 98 38.13 -6.34 21.54
N ILE A 99 38.91 -6.79 22.55
CA ILE A 99 38.96 -8.18 22.99
C ILE A 99 37.60 -8.63 23.60
N VAL A 100 36.94 -7.75 24.36
CA VAL A 100 35.62 -8.00 24.92
C VAL A 100 34.57 -8.04 23.80
N LYS A 101 34.62 -7.09 22.86
CA LYS A 101 33.71 -7.06 21.70
C LYS A 101 33.84 -8.33 20.84
N ASP A 102 35.05 -8.78 20.57
CA ASP A 102 35.27 -9.97 19.76
C ASP A 102 34.81 -11.25 20.48
N TYR A 103 35.04 -11.35 21.78
CA TYR A 103 34.53 -12.46 22.59
C TYR A 103 32.96 -12.50 22.57
N ILE A 104 32.31 -11.38 22.82
CA ILE A 104 30.85 -11.33 22.78
C ILE A 104 30.32 -11.65 21.38
N ARG A 105 31.02 -11.24 20.30
CA ARG A 105 30.64 -11.58 18.93
C ARG A 105 30.72 -13.09 18.68
N GLU A 106 31.81 -13.74 19.13
CA GLU A 106 31.98 -15.19 19.02
C GLU A 106 30.92 -15.97 19.80
N GLN A 107 30.63 -15.56 21.05
CA GLN A 107 29.57 -16.16 21.86
C GLN A 107 28.17 -16.01 21.19
N LYS A 108 27.87 -14.84 20.62
CA LYS A 108 26.63 -14.62 19.88
C LYS A 108 26.55 -15.44 18.59
N GLN A 109 27.67 -15.66 17.88
CA GLN A 109 27.73 -16.48 16.67
C GLN A 109 27.59 -17.97 17.02
N GLY A 110 28.24 -18.46 18.05
CA GLY A 110 28.12 -19.84 18.51
C GLY A 110 26.75 -20.21 19.08
N GLY A 111 26.01 -19.21 19.59
CA GLY A 111 24.67 -19.38 20.13
C GLY A 111 23.53 -19.11 19.13
N GLN A 112 23.83 -18.90 17.85
CA GLN A 112 22.77 -18.74 16.83
C GLN A 112 22.05 -20.07 16.62
N GLU A 113 20.71 -20.01 16.72
CA GLU A 113 19.85 -21.18 16.49
C GLU A 113 20.03 -21.68 15.05
N MET A 114 20.29 -22.96 14.87
CA MET A 114 20.38 -23.62 13.58
C MET A 114 18.98 -24.07 13.17
N PHE A 115 18.60 -23.86 11.91
CA PHE A 115 17.27 -24.18 11.41
C PHE A 115 17.30 -25.31 10.39
N VAL A 116 16.33 -26.20 10.49
CA VAL A 116 16.11 -27.25 9.48
C VAL A 116 15.42 -26.60 8.28
N PRO A 117 15.98 -26.75 7.05
CA PRO A 117 15.28 -26.30 5.85
C PRO A 117 13.91 -26.98 5.74
N LEU A 118 12.85 -26.18 5.63
CA LEU A 118 11.48 -26.69 5.53
C LEU A 118 11.14 -26.93 4.06
N SER A 119 10.55 -28.09 3.77
CA SER A 119 9.90 -28.36 2.50
C SER A 119 8.46 -27.81 2.54
N HIS A 120 8.10 -27.10 1.50
CA HIS A 120 6.76 -26.50 1.39
C HIS A 120 5.97 -27.24 0.30
N PRO A 121 4.84 -27.87 0.64
CA PRO A 121 3.99 -28.48 -0.36
C PRO A 121 3.35 -27.42 -1.27
N PRO A 122 2.98 -27.77 -2.51
CA PRO A 122 2.32 -26.82 -3.42
C PRO A 122 0.94 -26.39 -2.92
N GLY A 123 0.50 -25.21 -3.34
CA GLY A 123 -0.81 -24.67 -3.01
C GLY A 123 -0.91 -23.96 -1.65
N HIS A 124 0.22 -23.74 -0.98
CA HIS A 124 0.28 -22.99 0.28
C HIS A 124 1.03 -21.68 0.10
N ALA A 125 0.64 -20.64 0.85
CA ALA A 125 1.22 -19.32 0.77
C ALA A 125 1.72 -18.81 2.13
N GLN A 126 2.52 -17.76 2.09
CA GLN A 126 2.88 -16.92 3.24
C GLN A 126 2.60 -15.46 2.88
N ALA A 127 2.06 -14.69 3.82
CA ALA A 127 1.78 -13.28 3.60
C ALA A 127 2.38 -12.42 4.71
N ASP A 128 2.92 -11.25 4.31
CA ASP A 128 3.53 -10.28 5.23
C ASP A 128 3.46 -8.86 4.68
N PHE A 129 3.73 -7.87 5.55
CA PHE A 129 3.90 -6.47 5.14
C PHE A 129 5.35 -6.02 5.30
N GLY A 130 5.83 -5.36 4.28
CA GLY A 130 7.11 -4.66 4.29
C GLY A 130 6.93 -3.14 4.30
N GLU A 131 8.04 -2.44 4.56
CA GLU A 131 8.11 -0.98 4.51
C GLU A 131 9.21 -0.55 3.54
N ALA A 132 8.97 0.52 2.78
CA ALA A 132 9.95 1.16 1.90
C ALA A 132 9.71 2.66 1.80
N ARG A 133 10.51 3.34 0.98
CA ARG A 133 10.30 4.74 0.58
C ARG A 133 10.10 4.81 -0.92
N ALA A 134 9.19 5.66 -1.36
CA ALA A 134 8.94 5.96 -2.76
C ALA A 134 8.65 7.46 -2.93
N ILE A 135 8.89 8.00 -4.11
CA ILE A 135 8.51 9.36 -4.48
C ILE A 135 7.24 9.21 -5.32
N ILE A 136 6.11 9.66 -4.78
CA ILE A 136 4.81 9.63 -5.43
C ILE A 136 4.32 11.06 -5.61
N ALA A 137 3.92 11.43 -6.82
CA ALA A 137 3.55 12.81 -7.17
C ALA A 137 4.62 13.84 -6.74
N GLY A 138 5.91 13.50 -6.90
CA GLY A 138 7.04 14.35 -6.51
C GLY A 138 7.36 14.38 -5.01
N VAL A 139 6.59 13.72 -4.14
CA VAL A 139 6.77 13.73 -2.68
C VAL A 139 7.39 12.43 -2.19
N LEU A 140 8.54 12.54 -1.49
CA LEU A 140 9.16 11.37 -0.84
C LEU A 140 8.34 10.98 0.39
N GLN A 141 7.77 9.79 0.36
CA GLN A 141 6.95 9.27 1.43
C GLN A 141 7.28 7.83 1.79
N LYS A 142 6.90 7.44 3.00
CA LYS A 142 6.93 6.06 3.44
C LYS A 142 5.74 5.32 2.83
N VAL A 143 6.00 4.18 2.21
CA VAL A 143 5.00 3.26 1.69
C VAL A 143 5.10 1.93 2.41
N PHE A 144 3.98 1.26 2.57
CA PHE A 144 3.89 -0.10 3.05
C PHE A 144 3.57 -0.99 1.85
N PHE A 145 4.06 -2.20 1.84
CA PHE A 145 3.72 -3.12 0.75
C PHE A 145 3.36 -4.50 1.30
N PHE A 146 2.25 -4.99 0.81
CA PHE A 146 1.82 -6.37 0.99
C PHE A 146 2.67 -7.28 0.12
N ALA A 147 3.10 -8.40 0.67
CA ALA A 147 3.84 -9.43 -0.03
C ALA A 147 3.17 -10.78 0.21
N LEU A 148 2.85 -11.49 -0.85
CA LEU A 148 2.39 -12.88 -0.81
C LEU A 148 3.39 -13.74 -1.57
N ASP A 149 3.88 -14.78 -0.90
CA ASP A 149 4.85 -15.74 -1.41
C ASP A 149 4.23 -17.13 -1.50
N LEU A 150 4.52 -17.84 -2.58
CA LEU A 150 4.24 -19.27 -2.73
C LEU A 150 5.54 -20.05 -2.50
N PRO A 151 5.82 -20.54 -1.28
CA PRO A 151 7.14 -21.06 -0.92
C PRO A 151 7.61 -22.28 -1.72
N HIS A 152 6.69 -23.02 -2.35
CA HIS A 152 7.03 -24.15 -3.22
C HIS A 152 7.67 -23.70 -4.54
N SER A 153 7.06 -22.71 -5.20
CA SER A 153 7.53 -22.22 -6.49
C SER A 153 8.42 -20.99 -6.40
N ASP A 154 8.43 -20.27 -5.27
CA ASP A 154 8.93 -18.91 -5.11
C ASP A 154 8.17 -17.87 -5.96
N GLY A 155 6.94 -18.22 -6.39
CA GLY A 155 5.99 -17.29 -7.00
C GLY A 155 5.58 -16.21 -6.00
N SER A 156 5.60 -14.95 -6.42
CA SER A 156 5.39 -13.85 -5.50
C SER A 156 4.51 -12.76 -6.10
N TYR A 157 3.75 -12.08 -5.23
CA TYR A 157 2.99 -10.89 -5.56
C TYR A 157 3.25 -9.79 -4.54
N ILE A 158 3.40 -8.55 -5.01
CA ILE A 158 3.72 -7.39 -4.18
C ILE A 158 2.85 -6.22 -4.62
N ARG A 159 2.21 -5.53 -3.65
CA ARG A 159 1.40 -4.34 -3.87
C ARG A 159 1.63 -3.32 -2.77
N ALA A 160 1.81 -2.05 -3.15
CA ALA A 160 2.09 -0.95 -2.25
C ALA A 160 0.81 -0.24 -1.77
N TYR A 161 0.89 0.31 -0.56
CA TYR A 161 -0.19 1.01 0.13
C TYR A 161 0.34 2.19 0.94
N HIS A 162 -0.51 3.18 1.20
CA HIS A 162 -0.18 4.28 2.10
C HIS A 162 -0.01 3.84 3.56
N ARG A 163 -0.72 2.80 3.98
CA ARG A 163 -0.66 2.24 5.35
C ARG A 163 -0.90 0.72 5.35
N ALA A 164 -0.26 0.02 6.28
CA ALA A 164 -0.59 -1.38 6.60
C ALA A 164 -1.78 -1.38 7.58
N ASN A 165 -2.98 -1.51 7.04
CA ASN A 165 -4.24 -1.52 7.79
C ASN A 165 -5.14 -2.68 7.30
N THR A 166 -6.29 -2.86 7.93
CA THR A 166 -7.20 -3.97 7.60
C THR A 166 -7.60 -3.96 6.13
N GLU A 167 -7.91 -2.79 5.56
CA GLU A 167 -8.32 -2.64 4.16
C GLU A 167 -7.19 -3.04 3.21
N ALA A 168 -5.94 -2.65 3.52
CA ALA A 168 -4.77 -3.00 2.72
C ALA A 168 -4.46 -4.51 2.79
N TRP A 169 -4.64 -5.14 3.95
CA TRP A 169 -4.54 -6.59 4.05
C TRP A 169 -5.56 -7.30 3.16
N LEU A 170 -6.84 -6.90 3.24
CA LEU A 170 -7.91 -7.51 2.45
C LEU A 170 -7.71 -7.28 0.95
N ASP A 171 -7.38 -6.05 0.56
CA ASP A 171 -7.13 -5.65 -0.83
C ASP A 171 -5.92 -6.37 -1.43
N GLY A 172 -4.83 -6.49 -0.65
CA GLY A 172 -3.64 -7.23 -1.06
C GLY A 172 -3.92 -8.69 -1.40
N HIS A 173 -4.80 -9.35 -0.63
CA HIS A 173 -5.22 -10.71 -0.94
C HIS A 173 -6.07 -10.79 -2.22
N VAL A 174 -7.04 -9.87 -2.37
CA VAL A 174 -7.89 -9.82 -3.57
C VAL A 174 -7.04 -9.69 -4.83
N HIS A 175 -6.10 -8.73 -4.84
CA HIS A 175 -5.21 -8.52 -5.97
C HIS A 175 -4.23 -9.68 -6.19
N ALA A 176 -3.66 -10.26 -5.12
CA ALA A 176 -2.77 -11.41 -5.24
C ALA A 176 -3.49 -12.63 -5.83
N PHE A 177 -4.72 -12.90 -5.40
CA PHE A 177 -5.49 -14.02 -5.94
C PHE A 177 -5.91 -13.78 -7.39
N ALA A 178 -6.25 -12.54 -7.75
CA ALA A 178 -6.51 -12.16 -9.14
C ALA A 178 -5.25 -12.33 -10.01
N PHE A 179 -4.08 -11.93 -9.51
CA PHE A 179 -2.79 -12.08 -10.20
C PHE A 179 -2.45 -13.54 -10.51
N PHE A 180 -2.63 -14.44 -9.54
CA PHE A 180 -2.41 -15.87 -9.72
C PHE A 180 -3.56 -16.59 -10.43
N GLY A 181 -4.75 -15.98 -10.50
CA GLY A 181 -5.96 -16.62 -11.01
C GLY A 181 -6.48 -17.75 -10.13
N LYS A 182 -5.97 -17.91 -8.91
CA LYS A 182 -6.23 -19.02 -7.99
C LYS A 182 -6.12 -18.58 -6.54
N VAL A 183 -6.66 -19.38 -5.62
CA VAL A 183 -6.67 -19.16 -4.18
C VAL A 183 -5.86 -20.24 -3.47
N PRO A 184 -4.85 -19.89 -2.63
CA PRO A 184 -4.10 -20.87 -1.85
C PRO A 184 -5.00 -21.63 -0.85
N GLN A 185 -4.71 -22.91 -0.61
CA GLN A 185 -5.42 -23.72 0.38
C GLN A 185 -5.20 -23.24 1.82
N SER A 186 -4.00 -22.76 2.11
CA SER A 186 -3.70 -22.15 3.40
C SER A 186 -2.64 -21.05 3.26
N ILE A 187 -2.69 -20.09 4.18
CA ILE A 187 -1.73 -18.98 4.23
C ILE A 187 -1.19 -18.85 5.64
N VAL A 188 0.13 -18.69 5.75
CA VAL A 188 0.81 -18.39 7.01
C VAL A 188 0.89 -16.88 7.21
N TYR A 189 0.40 -16.42 8.34
CA TYR A 189 0.38 -15.01 8.74
C TYR A 189 1.25 -14.76 9.96
N ASP A 190 1.60 -13.49 10.19
CA ASP A 190 2.05 -13.02 11.49
C ASP A 190 0.84 -12.67 12.40
N ASN A 191 1.13 -12.46 13.69
CA ASN A 191 0.12 -12.03 14.66
C ASN A 191 -0.14 -10.51 14.54
N ASP A 192 -0.38 -10.00 13.32
CA ASP A 192 -0.73 -8.61 13.08
C ASP A 192 -2.12 -8.30 13.65
N ARG A 193 -2.25 -7.13 14.28
CA ARG A 193 -3.50 -6.67 14.92
C ARG A 193 -4.64 -6.45 13.94
N CYS A 194 -4.35 -6.25 12.67
CA CYS A 194 -5.36 -6.15 11.62
C CYS A 194 -6.05 -7.50 11.35
N LEU A 195 -5.36 -8.61 11.62
CA LEU A 195 -5.83 -9.97 11.38
C LEU A 195 -6.28 -10.65 12.68
N VAL A 196 -5.49 -10.49 13.75
CA VAL A 196 -5.67 -11.16 15.04
C VAL A 196 -6.05 -10.14 16.11
N ALA A 197 -7.30 -10.16 16.53
CA ALA A 197 -7.80 -9.28 17.59
C ALA A 197 -7.19 -9.61 18.97
N LYS A 198 -6.98 -10.92 19.26
CA LYS A 198 -6.41 -11.39 20.53
C LYS A 198 -5.78 -12.77 20.38
N ILE A 199 -4.65 -12.99 21.05
CA ILE A 199 -4.06 -14.31 21.25
C ILE A 199 -4.58 -14.82 22.61
N MET A 200 -5.19 -16.00 22.60
CA MET A 200 -5.76 -16.62 23.80
C MET A 200 -4.66 -17.37 24.58
N PRO A 201 -4.87 -17.66 25.88
CA PRO A 201 -3.89 -18.38 26.70
C PRO A 201 -3.56 -19.79 26.20
N ASP A 202 -4.51 -20.44 25.54
CA ASP A 202 -4.36 -21.78 24.93
C ASP A 202 -3.60 -21.75 23.59
N GLY A 203 -3.14 -20.57 23.18
CA GLY A 203 -2.44 -20.37 21.91
C GLY A 203 -3.36 -20.21 20.69
N THR A 204 -4.67 -20.30 20.84
CA THR A 204 -5.62 -20.00 19.76
C THR A 204 -5.70 -18.49 19.49
N ARG A 205 -6.14 -18.10 18.27
CA ARG A 205 -6.24 -16.69 17.85
C ARG A 205 -7.70 -16.31 17.66
N LYS A 206 -8.13 -15.25 18.31
CA LYS A 206 -9.39 -14.59 17.99
C LYS A 206 -9.13 -13.66 16.81
N ARG A 207 -9.65 -13.98 15.64
CA ARG A 207 -9.53 -13.20 14.40
C ARG A 207 -10.38 -11.95 14.48
N THR A 208 -10.08 -10.97 13.63
CA THR A 208 -10.98 -9.84 13.38
C THR A 208 -12.14 -10.30 12.46
N ASP A 209 -13.30 -9.67 12.57
CA ASP A 209 -14.51 -10.10 11.85
C ASP A 209 -14.32 -10.01 10.33
N ARG A 210 -13.71 -8.95 9.83
CA ARG A 210 -13.47 -8.77 8.38
C ARG A 210 -12.49 -9.78 7.83
N PHE A 211 -11.44 -10.10 8.58
CA PHE A 211 -10.51 -11.15 8.19
C PHE A 211 -11.18 -12.53 8.18
N THR A 212 -12.00 -12.83 9.18
CA THR A 212 -12.78 -14.07 9.23
C THR A 212 -13.72 -14.18 8.02
N ALA A 213 -14.39 -13.09 7.65
CA ALA A 213 -15.26 -13.03 6.47
C ALA A 213 -14.49 -13.30 5.17
N MET A 214 -13.27 -12.73 5.01
CA MET A 214 -12.41 -13.00 3.85
C MET A 214 -11.97 -14.46 3.79
N LEU A 215 -11.53 -15.04 4.92
CA LEU A 215 -11.15 -16.46 4.97
C LEU A 215 -12.33 -17.39 4.61
N SER A 216 -13.53 -17.03 5.06
CA SER A 216 -14.77 -17.77 4.73
C SER A 216 -15.12 -17.64 3.25
N HIS A 217 -15.00 -16.44 2.68
CA HIS A 217 -15.31 -16.18 1.27
C HIS A 217 -14.41 -16.98 0.32
N TYR A 218 -13.10 -17.05 0.61
CA TYR A 218 -12.13 -17.77 -0.20
C TYR A 218 -11.86 -19.20 0.26
N ILE A 219 -12.44 -19.63 1.38
CA ILE A 219 -12.28 -20.98 1.97
C ILE A 219 -10.80 -21.28 2.29
N ILE A 220 -10.09 -20.32 2.88
CA ILE A 220 -8.67 -20.42 3.20
C ILE A 220 -8.48 -20.87 4.64
N LYS A 221 -7.53 -21.81 4.86
CA LYS A 221 -7.04 -22.14 6.21
C LYS A 221 -5.93 -21.17 6.60
N ASP A 222 -6.15 -20.39 7.64
CA ASP A 222 -5.12 -19.54 8.22
C ASP A 222 -4.21 -20.36 9.13
N ARG A 223 -2.91 -20.04 9.07
CA ARG A 223 -1.88 -20.55 9.94
C ARG A 223 -1.09 -19.38 10.50
N TYR A 224 -0.52 -19.56 11.68
CA TYR A 224 0.24 -18.49 12.33
C TYR A 224 1.61 -19.00 12.76
N GLY A 225 2.62 -18.17 12.58
CA GLY A 225 3.93 -18.39 13.17
C GLY A 225 3.86 -18.42 14.70
N ARG A 226 4.76 -19.15 15.31
CA ARG A 226 4.88 -19.18 16.78
C ARG A 226 5.28 -17.80 17.29
N PRO A 227 4.68 -17.30 18.39
CA PRO A 227 5.05 -16.00 18.93
C PRO A 227 6.55 -15.93 19.23
N GLY A 228 7.22 -14.89 18.71
CA GLY A 228 8.65 -14.64 18.93
C GLY A 228 9.63 -15.50 18.13
N LYS A 229 9.15 -16.39 17.24
CA LYS A 229 9.99 -17.20 16.34
C LYS A 229 9.76 -16.80 14.89
N GLY A 230 10.58 -15.87 14.38
CA GLY A 230 10.53 -15.37 13.00
C GLY A 230 10.80 -16.44 11.91
N ASN A 231 11.41 -17.56 12.30
CA ASN A 231 11.85 -18.61 11.39
C ASN A 231 10.72 -19.37 10.68
N ASP A 232 9.52 -19.36 11.26
CA ASP A 232 8.36 -20.02 10.64
C ASP A 232 7.92 -19.31 9.34
N LYS A 233 8.43 -18.09 9.08
CA LYS A 233 8.13 -17.25 7.92
C LYS A 233 9.35 -16.88 7.05
N GLY A 234 10.46 -17.61 7.18
CA GLY A 234 11.73 -17.25 6.54
C GLY A 234 11.67 -16.96 5.04
N LYS A 235 10.72 -17.57 4.31
CA LYS A 235 10.54 -17.34 2.87
C LYS A 235 9.96 -15.95 2.58
N VAL A 236 8.84 -15.56 3.21
CA VAL A 236 8.21 -14.25 2.96
C VAL A 236 9.04 -13.09 3.52
N GLU A 237 9.74 -13.28 4.65
CA GLU A 237 10.71 -12.29 5.14
C GLU A 237 11.85 -12.09 4.13
N GLY A 238 12.32 -13.18 3.53
CA GLY A 238 13.28 -13.17 2.42
C GLY A 238 12.74 -12.41 1.21
N LEU A 239 11.46 -12.63 0.84
CA LEU A 239 10.79 -11.92 -0.24
C LEU A 239 10.65 -10.41 0.04
N VAL A 240 10.22 -10.03 1.24
CA VAL A 240 10.14 -8.62 1.65
C VAL A 240 11.50 -7.92 1.53
N GLY A 241 12.57 -8.61 1.99
CA GLY A 241 13.94 -8.11 1.83
C GLY A 241 14.40 -8.05 0.37
N PHE A 242 14.04 -9.04 -0.44
CA PHE A 242 14.33 -9.08 -1.88
C PHE A 242 13.64 -7.95 -2.62
N ALA A 243 12.33 -7.79 -2.45
CA ALA A 243 11.54 -6.75 -3.09
C ALA A 243 12.09 -5.34 -2.79
N ARG A 244 12.41 -5.08 -1.53
CA ARG A 244 12.98 -3.80 -1.11
C ARG A 244 14.29 -3.50 -1.83
N ARG A 245 15.18 -4.50 -1.99
CA ARG A 245 16.50 -4.33 -2.61
C ARG A 245 16.50 -4.35 -4.13
N ASN A 246 15.56 -5.07 -4.76
CA ASN A 246 15.57 -5.30 -6.20
C ASN A 246 14.46 -4.58 -6.97
N PHE A 247 13.30 -4.33 -6.33
CA PHE A 247 12.20 -3.62 -6.97
C PHE A 247 12.13 -2.14 -6.56
N MET A 248 12.74 -1.80 -5.39
CA MET A 248 12.62 -0.47 -4.80
C MET A 248 13.98 0.24 -4.63
N VAL A 249 14.99 -0.21 -5.36
CA VAL A 249 16.32 0.43 -5.46
C VAL A 249 16.70 0.57 -6.92
N PRO A 250 17.03 1.80 -7.38
CA PRO A 250 17.00 3.09 -6.66
C PRO A 250 15.58 3.47 -6.20
N THR A 251 15.45 4.47 -5.32
CA THR A 251 14.13 4.91 -4.80
C THR A 251 13.17 5.17 -5.96
N PRO A 252 12.04 4.41 -6.05
CA PRO A 252 11.12 4.50 -7.17
C PRO A 252 10.42 5.86 -7.21
N ARG A 253 10.10 6.34 -8.43
CA ARG A 253 9.43 7.62 -8.69
C ARG A 253 8.28 7.40 -9.64
N PHE A 254 7.07 7.73 -9.21
CA PHE A 254 5.83 7.56 -9.97
C PHE A 254 4.88 8.72 -9.72
N ASP A 255 3.98 8.97 -10.66
CA ASP A 255 2.99 10.04 -10.54
C ASP A 255 1.85 9.65 -9.61
N SER A 256 1.51 8.36 -9.54
CA SER A 256 0.50 7.83 -8.63
C SER A 256 0.97 6.54 -7.92
N LEU A 257 0.25 6.17 -6.86
CA LEU A 257 0.48 4.87 -6.19
C LEU A 257 0.05 3.70 -7.09
N GLU A 258 -0.92 3.91 -7.98
CA GLU A 258 -1.37 2.88 -8.90
C GLU A 258 -0.32 2.59 -9.97
N ASP A 259 0.30 3.62 -10.59
CA ASP A 259 1.43 3.43 -11.51
C ASP A 259 2.59 2.68 -10.85
N PHE A 260 2.83 2.96 -9.55
CA PHE A 260 3.82 2.21 -8.79
C PHE A 260 3.40 0.75 -8.60
N ASN A 261 2.12 0.47 -8.39
CA ASN A 261 1.60 -0.88 -8.26
C ASN A 261 1.66 -1.66 -9.57
N ASP A 262 1.37 -1.03 -10.69
CA ASP A 262 1.52 -1.62 -12.03
C ASP A 262 2.98 -2.01 -12.28
N TYR A 263 3.92 -1.13 -11.94
CA TYR A 263 5.34 -1.45 -12.00
C TYR A 263 5.72 -2.66 -11.11
N LEU A 264 5.22 -2.70 -9.87
CA LEU A 264 5.51 -3.82 -8.94
C LEU A 264 4.93 -5.14 -9.46
N GLU A 265 3.74 -5.11 -10.04
CA GLU A 265 3.12 -6.30 -10.67
C GLU A 265 3.94 -6.79 -11.86
N ASP A 266 4.40 -5.89 -12.72
CA ASP A 266 5.32 -6.20 -13.84
C ASP A 266 6.63 -6.81 -13.35
N MET A 267 7.21 -6.31 -12.27
CA MET A 267 8.41 -6.88 -11.66
C MET A 267 8.15 -8.29 -11.11
N CYS A 268 6.98 -8.53 -10.52
CA CYS A 268 6.58 -9.88 -10.09
C CYS A 268 6.43 -10.82 -11.30
N ARG A 269 5.85 -10.37 -12.41
CA ARG A 269 5.73 -11.16 -13.67
C ARG A 269 7.11 -11.47 -14.27
N LYS A 270 7.99 -10.48 -14.34
CA LYS A 270 9.36 -10.65 -14.87
C LYS A 270 10.15 -11.67 -14.03
N ARG A 271 10.02 -11.60 -12.70
CA ARG A 271 10.69 -12.54 -11.79
C ARG A 271 10.30 -14.00 -12.04
N GLN A 272 9.14 -14.29 -12.60
CA GLN A 272 8.72 -15.66 -12.90
C GLN A 272 9.64 -16.38 -13.90
N SER A 273 10.40 -15.65 -14.72
CA SER A 273 11.40 -16.23 -15.62
C SER A 273 12.71 -16.65 -14.93
N ASP A 274 12.94 -16.23 -13.68
CA ASP A 274 14.18 -16.49 -12.98
C ASP A 274 14.33 -17.99 -12.61
N VAL A 275 15.56 -18.50 -12.76
CA VAL A 275 15.97 -19.81 -12.22
C VAL A 275 16.78 -19.56 -10.95
N LEU A 276 16.22 -19.93 -9.81
CA LEU A 276 16.87 -19.70 -8.52
C LEU A 276 17.94 -20.74 -8.22
N ARG A 277 18.91 -20.37 -7.38
CA ARG A 277 19.99 -21.26 -6.95
C ARG A 277 19.43 -22.58 -6.37
N GLY A 278 19.94 -23.71 -6.84
CA GLY A 278 19.49 -25.05 -6.42
C GLY A 278 18.27 -25.59 -7.19
N HIS A 279 17.79 -24.88 -8.19
CA HIS A 279 16.73 -25.32 -9.08
C HIS A 279 17.20 -25.34 -10.53
N THR A 280 16.65 -26.26 -11.33
CA THR A 280 16.84 -26.34 -12.77
C THR A 280 15.68 -25.72 -13.56
N GLU A 281 14.53 -25.57 -12.90
CA GLU A 281 13.30 -25.01 -13.45
C GLU A 281 13.15 -23.54 -13.06
N SER A 282 12.54 -22.75 -13.96
CA SER A 282 12.15 -21.37 -13.63
C SER A 282 11.03 -21.34 -12.59
N ILE A 283 10.85 -20.17 -11.95
CA ILE A 283 9.71 -19.94 -11.04
C ILE A 283 8.39 -20.25 -11.76
N ALA A 284 8.20 -19.79 -13.01
CA ALA A 284 7.00 -20.04 -13.79
C ALA A 284 6.72 -21.53 -13.99
N GLN A 285 7.74 -22.33 -14.30
CA GLN A 285 7.57 -23.78 -14.44
C GLN A 285 7.16 -24.45 -13.14
N ARG A 286 7.76 -24.05 -12.02
CA ARG A 286 7.39 -24.56 -10.69
C ARG A 286 6.01 -24.07 -10.23
N LEU A 287 5.61 -22.85 -10.64
CA LEU A 287 4.31 -22.26 -10.33
C LEU A 287 3.13 -23.07 -10.84
N VAL A 288 3.28 -23.79 -11.96
CA VAL A 288 2.24 -24.68 -12.48
C VAL A 288 1.80 -25.71 -11.45
N ARG A 289 2.73 -26.22 -10.63
CA ARG A 289 2.40 -27.19 -9.54
C ARG A 289 1.64 -26.52 -8.40
N ASP A 290 2.00 -25.29 -8.03
CA ASP A 290 1.25 -24.52 -7.03
C ASP A 290 -0.17 -24.24 -7.52
N LEU A 291 -0.32 -23.73 -8.74
CA LEU A 291 -1.63 -23.41 -9.31
C LEU A 291 -2.52 -24.65 -9.48
N GLY A 292 -1.91 -25.82 -9.77
CA GLY A 292 -2.63 -27.10 -9.84
C GLY A 292 -3.23 -27.54 -8.49
N ALA A 293 -2.57 -27.17 -7.38
CA ALA A 293 -3.02 -27.48 -6.01
C ALA A 293 -3.94 -26.41 -5.40
N MET A 294 -4.01 -25.21 -5.99
CA MET A 294 -4.81 -24.09 -5.51
C MET A 294 -6.27 -24.19 -5.98
N SER A 295 -7.19 -23.58 -5.22
CA SER A 295 -8.62 -23.53 -5.53
C SER A 295 -8.94 -22.51 -6.62
N ALA A 296 -10.08 -22.67 -7.30
CA ALA A 296 -10.57 -21.67 -8.24
C ALA A 296 -11.00 -20.37 -7.52
N LEU A 297 -10.96 -19.26 -8.25
CA LEU A 297 -11.52 -17.99 -7.75
C LEU A 297 -13.05 -18.10 -7.61
N PRO A 298 -13.65 -17.46 -6.60
CA PRO A 298 -15.10 -17.31 -6.52
C PRO A 298 -15.62 -16.42 -7.66
N ALA A 299 -16.93 -16.47 -7.92
CA ALA A 299 -17.58 -15.69 -8.99
C ALA A 299 -17.43 -14.17 -8.85
N ALA A 300 -17.30 -13.67 -7.61
CA ALA A 300 -17.05 -12.27 -7.33
C ALA A 300 -15.90 -12.15 -6.33
N PRO A 301 -15.05 -11.09 -6.42
CA PRO A 301 -14.01 -10.85 -5.44
C PRO A 301 -14.61 -10.44 -4.09
N PHE A 302 -13.86 -10.65 -3.02
CA PHE A 302 -14.25 -10.18 -1.69
C PHE A 302 -14.26 -8.66 -1.64
N GLU A 303 -15.25 -8.07 -0.97
CA GLU A 303 -15.31 -6.63 -0.77
C GLU A 303 -14.28 -6.19 0.28
N ALA A 304 -13.11 -5.74 -0.17
CA ALA A 304 -11.94 -5.41 0.64
C ALA A 304 -12.09 -4.06 1.35
N CYS A 305 -13.05 -3.94 2.27
CA CYS A 305 -13.31 -2.72 3.03
C CYS A 305 -13.37 -2.96 4.54
N ASP A 306 -13.03 -1.93 5.33
CA ASP A 306 -13.40 -1.82 6.74
C ASP A 306 -14.86 -1.34 6.81
N GLN A 307 -15.66 -1.92 7.70
CA GLN A 307 -17.08 -1.58 7.85
C GLN A 307 -17.34 -1.01 9.23
N ARG A 308 -18.00 0.14 9.28
CA ARG A 308 -18.38 0.82 10.51
C ARG A 308 -19.77 1.44 10.39
N SER A 309 -20.38 1.70 11.54
CA SER A 309 -21.53 2.60 11.65
C SER A 309 -21.05 3.95 12.16
N GLY A 310 -21.73 5.00 11.75
CA GLY A 310 -21.50 6.36 12.22
C GLY A 310 -22.78 7.17 12.23
N ARG A 311 -22.77 8.32 12.90
CA ARG A 311 -23.88 9.26 12.92
C ARG A 311 -23.47 10.54 12.24
N VAL A 312 -24.34 11.04 11.37
CA VAL A 312 -24.14 12.32 10.69
C VAL A 312 -24.26 13.47 11.69
N THR A 313 -23.26 14.33 11.71
CA THR A 313 -23.20 15.49 12.61
C THR A 313 -24.13 16.62 12.16
N SER A 314 -24.29 17.65 13.01
CA SER A 314 -25.00 18.89 12.64
C SER A 314 -24.35 19.69 11.51
N THR A 315 -23.07 19.43 11.23
CA THR A 315 -22.32 20.01 10.10
C THR A 315 -22.32 19.13 8.86
N SER A 316 -23.18 18.10 8.84
CA SER A 316 -23.38 17.18 7.70
C SER A 316 -22.13 16.41 7.29
N VAL A 317 -21.32 16.00 8.28
CA VAL A 317 -20.16 15.13 8.10
C VAL A 317 -20.29 13.89 8.95
N VAL A 318 -19.59 12.84 8.52
CA VAL A 318 -19.46 11.56 9.23
C VAL A 318 -17.98 11.25 9.42
N ARG A 319 -17.63 10.81 10.62
CA ARG A 319 -16.25 10.44 10.94
C ARG A 319 -15.94 9.02 10.54
N TYR A 320 -14.89 8.88 9.71
CA TYR A 320 -14.25 7.60 9.44
C TYR A 320 -12.77 7.67 9.81
N LYS A 321 -12.37 6.87 10.79
CA LYS A 321 -11.02 6.92 11.42
C LYS A 321 -10.71 8.34 11.95
N SER A 322 -9.67 8.99 11.42
CA SER A 322 -9.26 10.32 11.86
C SER A 322 -9.87 11.48 11.05
N ASN A 323 -10.63 11.20 10.00
CA ASN A 323 -11.08 12.19 9.02
C ASN A 323 -12.60 12.25 8.95
N ASP A 324 -13.12 13.41 8.56
CA ASP A 324 -14.54 13.66 8.41
C ASP A 324 -14.91 13.75 6.91
N TYR A 325 -16.01 13.14 6.52
CA TYR A 325 -16.49 13.07 5.13
C TYR A 325 -17.91 13.60 5.04
N SER A 326 -18.16 14.50 4.09
CA SER A 326 -19.46 15.12 3.96
C SER A 326 -20.51 14.16 3.38
N VAL A 327 -21.76 14.39 3.75
CA VAL A 327 -22.94 13.76 3.16
C VAL A 327 -24.00 14.83 2.92
N SER A 328 -25.00 14.56 2.06
CA SER A 328 -26.06 15.51 1.83
C SER A 328 -26.77 15.92 3.13
N VAL A 329 -27.01 17.22 3.30
CA VAL A 329 -27.65 17.82 4.49
C VAL A 329 -29.00 17.20 4.87
N ARG A 330 -29.66 16.53 3.94
CA ARG A 330 -30.91 15.80 4.19
C ARG A 330 -30.78 14.64 5.16
N TYR A 331 -29.55 14.12 5.33
CA TYR A 331 -29.26 13.01 6.22
C TYR A 331 -28.73 13.46 7.58
N GLY A 332 -28.82 14.74 7.91
CA GLY A 332 -28.39 15.27 9.20
C GLY A 332 -28.95 14.47 10.37
N HIS A 333 -28.07 14.11 11.32
CA HIS A 333 -28.39 13.34 12.54
C HIS A 333 -28.87 11.88 12.32
N GLN A 334 -28.83 11.36 11.09
CA GLN A 334 -29.15 9.96 10.80
C GLN A 334 -27.97 9.05 11.07
N ASP A 335 -28.26 7.79 11.42
CA ASP A 335 -27.27 6.75 11.50
C ASP A 335 -27.01 6.16 10.11
N VAL A 336 -25.73 6.03 9.75
CA VAL A 336 -25.27 5.61 8.43
C VAL A 336 -24.24 4.50 8.56
N TRP A 337 -24.14 3.67 7.53
CA TRP A 337 -23.02 2.74 7.41
C TRP A 337 -21.90 3.34 6.57
N ILE A 338 -20.67 2.94 6.87
CA ILE A 338 -19.46 3.43 6.23
C ILE A 338 -18.62 2.23 5.80
N LYS A 339 -18.22 2.19 4.53
CA LYS A 339 -17.29 1.23 3.97
C LYS A 339 -16.03 1.97 3.55
N GLY A 340 -14.93 1.74 4.27
CA GLY A 340 -13.64 2.33 3.95
C GLY A 340 -12.77 1.37 3.16
N PHE A 341 -12.49 1.71 1.91
CA PHE A 341 -11.56 1.02 1.01
C PHE A 341 -10.16 1.64 1.11
N VAL A 342 -9.22 1.16 0.34
CA VAL A 342 -7.86 1.73 0.27
C VAL A 342 -7.84 3.08 -0.46
N ASP A 343 -8.72 3.28 -1.42
CA ASP A 343 -8.80 4.44 -2.31
C ASP A 343 -9.97 5.38 -2.00
N LYS A 344 -11.05 4.86 -1.43
CA LYS A 344 -12.31 5.58 -1.25
C LYS A 344 -13.02 5.25 0.05
N VAL A 345 -13.92 6.16 0.44
CA VAL A 345 -14.89 5.98 1.52
C VAL A 345 -16.29 6.06 0.94
N VAL A 346 -17.06 4.99 1.10
CA VAL A 346 -18.45 4.90 0.67
C VAL A 346 -19.36 5.00 1.89
N ILE A 347 -20.31 5.91 1.87
CA ILE A 347 -21.25 6.14 2.96
C ILE A 347 -22.65 5.82 2.45
N GLY A 348 -23.42 5.10 3.24
CA GLY A 348 -24.76 4.74 2.85
C GLY A 348 -25.78 4.84 3.99
N TYR A 349 -27.03 5.01 3.59
CA TYR A 349 -28.19 5.08 4.47
C TYR A 349 -29.19 4.03 4.06
N LYS A 350 -29.59 3.15 4.97
CA LYS A 350 -30.39 1.94 4.67
C LYS A 350 -29.72 1.14 3.54
N THR A 351 -30.38 1.00 2.39
CA THR A 351 -29.91 0.27 1.21
C THR A 351 -29.11 1.12 0.22
N ASP A 352 -29.20 2.45 0.34
CA ASP A 352 -28.73 3.38 -0.66
C ASP A 352 -27.32 3.91 -0.34
N VAL A 353 -26.48 4.01 -1.35
CA VAL A 353 -25.23 4.76 -1.29
C VAL A 353 -25.57 6.25 -1.39
N ILE A 354 -25.13 7.04 -0.42
CA ILE A 354 -25.46 8.47 -0.32
C ILE A 354 -24.26 9.39 -0.56
N ALA A 355 -23.04 8.86 -0.45
CA ALA A 355 -21.82 9.60 -0.78
C ALA A 355 -20.68 8.64 -1.08
N VAL A 356 -19.79 9.06 -1.99
CA VAL A 356 -18.51 8.39 -2.28
C VAL A 356 -17.44 9.46 -2.33
N HIS A 357 -16.41 9.31 -1.51
CA HIS A 357 -15.30 10.26 -1.45
C HIS A 357 -13.97 9.56 -1.70
N THR A 358 -13.01 10.26 -2.30
CA THR A 358 -11.61 9.82 -2.28
C THR A 358 -11.13 9.78 -0.84
N ARG A 359 -10.44 8.71 -0.48
CA ARG A 359 -9.95 8.53 0.89
C ARG A 359 -8.77 9.45 1.19
N SER A 360 -8.87 10.22 2.27
CA SER A 360 -7.74 10.97 2.81
C SER A 360 -6.98 10.11 3.83
N TYR A 361 -5.63 10.14 3.74
CA TYR A 361 -4.71 9.54 4.70
C TYR A 361 -4.05 10.59 5.61
N ALA A 362 -4.40 11.85 5.47
CA ALA A 362 -4.04 12.93 6.38
C ALA A 362 -4.68 12.72 7.77
N ALA A 363 -4.25 13.48 8.76
CA ALA A 363 -4.84 13.46 10.09
C ALA A 363 -5.75 14.68 10.28
N ALA A 364 -6.96 14.45 10.79
CA ALA A 364 -7.96 15.48 11.06
C ALA A 364 -8.37 16.29 9.83
N ASP A 365 -8.42 15.63 8.68
CA ASP A 365 -8.86 16.22 7.42
C ASP A 365 -10.38 16.17 7.29
N ILE A 366 -10.95 17.14 6.55
CA ILE A 366 -12.37 17.20 6.24
C ILE A 366 -12.53 17.20 4.72
N VAL A 367 -13.09 16.12 4.19
CA VAL A 367 -13.32 15.95 2.76
C VAL A 367 -14.74 16.39 2.45
N PHE A 368 -14.87 17.55 1.83
CA PHE A 368 -16.15 18.10 1.43
C PHE A 368 -16.49 17.75 -0.02
N ASP A 369 -17.77 17.45 -0.26
CA ASP A 369 -18.40 17.60 -1.55
C ASP A 369 -19.31 18.83 -1.49
N PRO A 370 -19.02 19.88 -2.26
CA PRO A 370 -19.81 21.13 -2.27
C PRO A 370 -21.30 20.90 -2.53
N ILE A 371 -21.62 19.93 -3.38
CA ILE A 371 -23.00 19.61 -3.78
C ILE A 371 -23.86 19.24 -2.57
N HIS A 372 -23.27 18.60 -1.58
CA HIS A 372 -23.99 18.17 -0.36
C HIS A 372 -24.61 19.32 0.43
N TYR A 373 -24.06 20.54 0.32
CA TYR A 373 -24.44 21.70 1.10
C TYR A 373 -25.34 22.70 0.34
N LEU A 374 -25.45 22.58 -0.98
CA LEU A 374 -26.21 23.53 -1.81
C LEU A 374 -27.67 23.73 -1.34
N PRO A 375 -28.43 22.68 -0.94
CA PRO A 375 -29.78 22.87 -0.42
C PRO A 375 -29.87 23.69 0.88
N LEU A 376 -28.82 23.62 1.71
CA LEU A 376 -28.72 24.41 2.93
C LEU A 376 -28.34 25.86 2.63
N ILE A 377 -27.36 26.04 1.72
CA ILE A 377 -26.90 27.37 1.29
C ILE A 377 -28.01 28.14 0.60
N GLU A 378 -28.83 27.49 -0.23
CA GLU A 378 -29.99 28.14 -0.85
C GLU A 378 -30.97 28.73 0.18
N ARG A 379 -31.16 28.01 1.30
CA ARG A 379 -31.99 28.49 2.41
C ARG A 379 -31.31 29.58 3.23
N LYS A 380 -29.96 29.45 3.42
CA LYS A 380 -29.12 30.35 4.21
C LYS A 380 -28.16 31.10 3.32
N ILE A 381 -28.68 31.89 2.39
CA ILE A 381 -27.91 32.45 1.29
C ILE A 381 -26.72 33.34 1.73
N ASN A 382 -26.80 33.96 2.91
CA ASN A 382 -25.70 34.74 3.47
C ASN A 382 -24.44 33.91 3.79
N ALA A 383 -24.58 32.60 3.83
CA ALA A 383 -23.43 31.70 4.03
C ALA A 383 -22.65 31.42 2.73
N LEU A 384 -23.18 31.78 1.55
CA LEU A 384 -22.57 31.44 0.25
C LEU A 384 -21.11 31.85 0.14
N ASP A 385 -20.79 33.08 0.55
CA ASP A 385 -19.44 33.64 0.38
C ASP A 385 -18.40 33.11 1.41
N GLN A 386 -18.88 32.47 2.51
CA GLN A 386 -18.05 32.03 3.63
C GLN A 386 -18.13 30.51 3.88
N ALA A 387 -18.90 29.78 3.07
CA ALA A 387 -19.09 28.34 3.26
C ALA A 387 -17.79 27.56 2.98
N ALA A 388 -17.19 27.00 4.02
CA ALA A 388 -15.99 26.18 3.88
C ALA A 388 -16.13 25.06 2.83
N PRO A 389 -17.28 24.37 2.67
CA PRO A 389 -17.45 23.36 1.63
C PRO A 389 -17.33 23.88 0.19
N LEU A 390 -17.49 25.19 -0.04
CA LEU A 390 -17.35 25.80 -1.38
C LEU A 390 -15.95 26.34 -1.64
N GLN A 391 -15.12 26.45 -0.60
CA GLN A 391 -13.73 26.95 -0.75
C GLN A 391 -12.92 25.96 -1.56
N GLY A 392 -12.22 26.46 -2.59
CA GLY A 392 -11.41 25.61 -3.47
C GLY A 392 -12.21 24.77 -4.47
N TRP A 393 -13.52 24.98 -4.58
CA TRP A 393 -14.31 24.30 -5.62
C TRP A 393 -13.98 24.90 -6.98
N GLU A 394 -13.24 24.16 -7.79
CA GLU A 394 -12.84 24.57 -9.13
C GLU A 394 -14.03 24.47 -10.10
N LEU A 395 -14.65 25.62 -10.36
CA LEU A 395 -15.72 25.73 -11.35
C LEU A 395 -15.18 26.37 -12.65
N PRO A 396 -15.69 25.97 -13.83
CA PRO A 396 -15.37 26.64 -15.08
C PRO A 396 -15.69 28.13 -15.06
N LYS A 397 -14.91 28.97 -15.74
CA LYS A 397 -15.06 30.43 -15.77
C LYS A 397 -16.49 30.95 -16.09
N ALA A 398 -17.27 30.16 -16.84
CA ALA A 398 -18.65 30.54 -17.14
C ALA A 398 -19.54 30.65 -15.89
N PHE A 399 -19.29 29.83 -14.87
CA PHE A 399 -20.01 29.91 -13.58
C PHE A 399 -19.68 31.19 -12.82
N GLU A 400 -18.40 31.59 -12.78
CA GLU A 400 -17.99 32.87 -12.16
C GLU A 400 -18.62 34.08 -12.89
N THR A 401 -18.63 34.05 -14.22
CA THR A 401 -19.26 35.10 -15.02
C THR A 401 -20.77 35.19 -14.74
N LEU A 402 -21.44 34.03 -14.69
CA LEU A 402 -22.85 33.95 -14.35
C LEU A 402 -23.11 34.53 -12.96
N GLN A 403 -22.32 34.13 -11.96
CA GLN A 403 -22.45 34.61 -10.59
C GLN A 403 -22.41 36.15 -10.53
N ARG A 404 -21.34 36.74 -11.12
CA ARG A 404 -21.15 38.19 -11.15
C ARG A 404 -22.34 38.94 -11.79
N ILE A 405 -22.86 38.40 -12.89
CA ILE A 405 -24.03 39.04 -13.57
C ILE A 405 -25.29 38.98 -12.72
N LEU A 406 -25.55 37.81 -12.08
CA LEU A 406 -26.70 37.64 -11.22
C LEU A 406 -26.63 38.51 -9.95
N ASP A 407 -25.45 38.59 -9.35
CA ASP A 407 -25.16 39.41 -8.17
C ASP A 407 -25.40 40.90 -8.47
N LEU A 408 -24.88 41.39 -9.60
CA LEU A 408 -25.03 42.79 -10.03
C LEU A 408 -26.50 43.11 -10.37
N ARG A 409 -27.25 42.16 -10.94
CA ARG A 409 -28.64 42.38 -11.36
C ARG A 409 -29.61 42.39 -10.20
N SER A 410 -29.45 41.48 -9.23
CA SER A 410 -30.51 41.20 -8.25
C SER A 410 -29.99 40.98 -6.81
N GLY A 411 -28.70 41.22 -6.53
CA GLY A 411 -28.14 41.09 -5.20
C GLY A 411 -28.43 39.71 -4.56
N THR A 412 -29.07 39.72 -3.39
CA THR A 412 -29.35 38.47 -2.65
C THR A 412 -30.26 37.50 -3.43
N ALA A 413 -31.19 38.01 -4.23
CA ALA A 413 -32.05 37.18 -5.09
C ALA A 413 -31.19 36.52 -6.21
N GLY A 414 -30.24 37.27 -6.81
CA GLY A 414 -29.32 36.77 -7.79
C GLY A 414 -28.39 35.69 -7.22
N LYS A 415 -27.89 35.84 -6.00
CA LYS A 415 -27.14 34.79 -5.29
C LYS A 415 -27.96 33.51 -5.12
N ARG A 416 -29.26 33.64 -4.76
CA ARG A 416 -30.12 32.45 -4.64
C ARG A 416 -30.33 31.76 -5.98
N GLU A 417 -30.56 32.55 -7.02
CA GLU A 417 -30.71 32.05 -8.39
C GLU A 417 -29.44 31.33 -8.87
N TYR A 418 -28.25 31.87 -8.55
CA TYR A 418 -26.96 31.19 -8.81
C TYR A 418 -26.85 29.85 -8.10
N VAL A 419 -27.24 29.79 -6.81
CA VAL A 419 -27.24 28.52 -6.07
C VAL A 419 -28.19 27.50 -6.68
N GLN A 420 -29.35 27.94 -7.19
CA GLN A 420 -30.27 27.07 -7.91
C GLN A 420 -29.64 26.49 -9.19
N VAL A 421 -28.87 27.30 -9.91
CA VAL A 421 -28.11 26.80 -11.07
C VAL A 421 -27.05 25.78 -10.63
N LEU A 422 -26.31 26.03 -9.55
CA LEU A 422 -25.36 25.06 -8.99
C LEU A 422 -26.04 23.74 -8.60
N ARG A 423 -27.29 23.82 -8.08
CA ARG A 423 -28.09 22.64 -7.72
C ARG A 423 -28.46 21.74 -8.91
N LEU A 424 -28.36 22.23 -10.14
CA LEU A 424 -28.48 21.36 -11.32
C LEU A 424 -27.41 20.27 -11.33
N LEU A 425 -26.23 20.52 -10.73
CA LEU A 425 -25.14 19.53 -10.56
C LEU A 425 -25.51 18.36 -9.62
N GLU A 426 -26.60 18.48 -8.84
CA GLU A 426 -27.16 17.35 -8.08
C GLU A 426 -27.68 16.22 -9.00
N ARG A 427 -27.97 16.52 -10.27
CA ARG A 427 -28.65 15.63 -11.22
C ARG A 427 -27.99 15.51 -12.58
N PHE A 428 -27.20 16.49 -12.98
CA PHE A 428 -26.62 16.60 -14.31
C PHE A 428 -25.10 16.79 -14.22
N ASP A 429 -24.39 16.22 -15.16
CA ASP A 429 -22.94 16.32 -15.23
C ASP A 429 -22.47 17.77 -15.43
N MET A 430 -21.31 18.08 -14.88
CA MET A 430 -20.67 19.40 -14.96
C MET A 430 -20.59 19.91 -16.40
N GLU A 431 -20.23 19.06 -17.35
CA GLU A 431 -20.09 19.43 -18.77
C GLU A 431 -21.42 19.91 -19.37
N VAL A 432 -22.52 19.24 -19.05
CA VAL A 432 -23.86 19.57 -19.55
C VAL A 432 -24.31 20.92 -19.00
N VAL A 433 -24.17 21.12 -17.70
CA VAL A 433 -24.54 22.39 -17.04
C VAL A 433 -23.64 23.52 -17.53
N HIS A 434 -22.33 23.30 -17.63
CA HIS A 434 -21.39 24.30 -18.15
C HIS A 434 -21.73 24.72 -19.60
N ALA A 435 -22.03 23.77 -20.48
CA ALA A 435 -22.43 24.09 -21.86
C ALA A 435 -23.76 24.88 -21.90
N ALA A 436 -24.72 24.56 -21.03
CA ALA A 436 -25.97 25.30 -20.92
C ALA A 436 -25.75 26.73 -20.43
N ILE A 437 -24.87 26.94 -19.43
CA ILE A 437 -24.48 28.26 -18.95
C ILE A 437 -23.84 29.09 -20.06
N LYS A 438 -22.91 28.53 -20.84
CA LYS A 438 -22.31 29.23 -21.99
C LYS A 438 -23.36 29.69 -23.01
N ASP A 439 -24.29 28.82 -23.35
CA ASP A 439 -25.38 29.19 -24.29
C ASP A 439 -26.30 30.27 -23.72
N ALA A 440 -26.62 30.19 -22.43
CA ALA A 440 -27.42 31.19 -21.74
C ALA A 440 -26.74 32.58 -21.76
N LEU A 441 -25.44 32.62 -21.50
CA LEU A 441 -24.62 33.85 -21.58
C LEU A 441 -24.59 34.41 -23.01
N LEU A 442 -24.36 33.58 -24.02
CA LEU A 442 -24.36 33.99 -25.44
C LEU A 442 -25.71 34.56 -25.87
N ARG A 443 -26.80 33.92 -25.45
CA ARG A 443 -28.19 34.34 -25.79
C ARG A 443 -28.74 35.45 -24.91
N ARG A 444 -27.97 35.89 -23.91
CA ARG A 444 -28.39 36.83 -22.86
C ARG A 444 -29.68 36.40 -22.10
N ALA A 445 -29.92 35.09 -22.08
CA ALA A 445 -31.06 34.47 -21.37
C ALA A 445 -30.60 34.01 -19.98
N ILE A 446 -30.25 34.98 -19.15
CA ILE A 446 -29.57 34.75 -17.86
C ILE A 446 -30.61 34.61 -16.76
N SER A 447 -31.22 33.43 -16.65
CA SER A 447 -32.10 33.05 -15.54
C SER A 447 -31.97 31.55 -15.26
N PHE A 448 -32.33 31.15 -14.03
CA PHE A 448 -32.34 29.73 -13.64
C PHE A 448 -33.23 28.92 -14.59
N ASP A 449 -34.44 29.38 -14.90
CA ASP A 449 -35.39 28.67 -15.75
C ASP A 449 -34.84 28.49 -17.18
N ALA A 450 -34.18 29.52 -17.73
CA ALA A 450 -33.57 29.46 -19.05
C ALA A 450 -32.44 28.45 -19.07
N ILE A 451 -31.54 28.48 -18.06
CA ILE A 451 -30.41 27.54 -17.96
C ILE A 451 -30.91 26.11 -17.76
N ARG A 452 -31.89 25.91 -16.87
CA ARG A 452 -32.53 24.61 -16.66
C ARG A 452 -33.14 24.06 -17.95
N HIS A 453 -33.85 24.90 -18.69
CA HIS A 453 -34.42 24.52 -20.00
C HIS A 453 -33.32 24.10 -20.99
N LEU A 454 -32.21 24.84 -21.07
CA LEU A 454 -31.07 24.50 -21.94
C LEU A 454 -30.40 23.20 -21.52
N VAL A 455 -30.31 22.91 -20.21
CA VAL A 455 -29.83 21.61 -19.69
C VAL A 455 -30.76 20.49 -20.15
N LEU A 456 -32.08 20.63 -19.94
CA LEU A 456 -33.05 19.62 -20.33
C LEU A 456 -33.04 19.38 -21.84
N CYS A 457 -32.96 20.42 -22.68
CA CYS A 457 -32.84 20.29 -24.13
C CYS A 457 -31.61 19.52 -24.60
N ARG A 458 -30.56 19.40 -23.77
CA ARG A 458 -29.36 18.64 -24.09
C ARG A 458 -29.49 17.18 -23.67
N VAL A 459 -30.16 16.91 -22.58
CA VAL A 459 -30.33 15.57 -22.00
C VAL A 459 -31.52 14.83 -22.60
N GLU A 460 -32.65 15.54 -22.80
CA GLU A 460 -33.82 14.94 -23.40
C GLU A 460 -33.59 14.72 -24.90
N ARG A 461 -33.61 13.48 -25.33
CA ARG A 461 -33.67 13.15 -26.76
C ARG A 461 -34.98 13.70 -27.30
N ARG A 462 -34.93 14.66 -28.24
CA ARG A 462 -36.12 15.07 -28.98
C ARG A 462 -36.80 13.80 -29.49
N PRO A 463 -38.10 13.60 -29.20
CA PRO A 463 -38.82 12.49 -29.80
C PRO A 463 -38.70 12.62 -31.31
N ALA A 464 -38.45 11.50 -31.96
CA ALA A 464 -38.37 11.47 -33.42
C ALA A 464 -39.58 12.16 -33.98
N ARG A 465 -39.40 13.13 -34.90
CA ARG A 465 -40.52 13.78 -35.56
C ARG A 465 -41.42 12.73 -36.14
N LEU A 466 -42.69 12.75 -35.76
CA LEU A 466 -43.68 11.82 -36.26
C LEU A 466 -43.65 11.90 -37.80
N ASN A 467 -43.41 10.82 -38.47
CA ASN A 467 -43.48 10.82 -39.90
C ASN A 467 -44.95 10.84 -40.34
N MET A 468 -45.45 12.05 -40.62
CA MET A 468 -46.86 12.28 -40.97
C MET A 468 -47.26 11.54 -42.27
N SER A 469 -46.32 11.10 -43.08
CA SER A 469 -46.62 10.30 -44.31
C SER A 469 -47.18 8.91 -43.99
N ILE A 470 -46.96 8.41 -42.80
CA ILE A 470 -47.48 7.12 -42.32
C ILE A 470 -48.96 7.21 -41.92
N TYR A 471 -49.46 8.43 -41.75
CA TYR A 471 -50.86 8.71 -41.29
C TYR A 471 -51.61 9.53 -42.32
N PRO A 472 -51.95 8.97 -43.52
CA PRO A 472 -52.56 9.70 -44.63
C PRO A 472 -53.98 10.19 -44.34
N PHE A 473 -54.63 9.68 -43.29
CA PHE A 473 -55.97 10.04 -42.85
C PHE A 473 -55.99 11.20 -41.84
N LEU A 474 -54.84 11.72 -41.39
CA LEU A 474 -54.83 12.90 -40.56
C LEU A 474 -54.98 14.17 -41.42
N PRO A 475 -55.91 15.09 -41.03
CA PRO A 475 -56.08 16.34 -41.75
C PRO A 475 -54.80 17.18 -41.68
N ARG A 476 -54.31 17.62 -42.84
CA ARG A 476 -53.17 18.56 -42.93
C ARG A 476 -53.66 19.94 -42.54
N THR A 477 -53.52 20.30 -41.28
CA THR A 477 -53.77 21.67 -40.78
C THR A 477 -52.59 22.54 -41.16
N ASN A 478 -52.77 23.49 -42.03
CA ASN A 478 -51.78 24.51 -42.33
C ASN A 478 -51.94 25.65 -41.32
N ILE A 479 -51.15 25.59 -40.23
CA ILE A 479 -51.11 26.68 -39.25
C ILE A 479 -50.26 27.77 -39.88
N GLN A 480 -50.90 28.87 -40.27
CA GLN A 480 -50.19 30.07 -40.67
C GLN A 480 -49.32 30.55 -39.52
N THR A 481 -48.00 30.59 -39.72
CA THR A 481 -47.09 31.18 -38.74
C THR A 481 -47.40 32.66 -38.65
N THR A 482 -47.93 33.08 -37.51
CA THR A 482 -48.15 34.50 -37.19
C THR A 482 -46.80 35.21 -37.13
N ASN A 483 -46.63 36.24 -37.90
CA ASN A 483 -45.44 37.10 -37.87
C ASN A 483 -45.65 38.15 -36.76
N ALA A 484 -44.58 38.52 -36.03
CA ALA A 484 -44.61 39.57 -35.02
C ALA A 484 -45.23 40.90 -35.53
N ALA A 485 -45.10 41.17 -36.85
CA ALA A 485 -45.76 42.30 -37.51
C ALA A 485 -47.28 42.25 -37.42
N ASN A 486 -47.90 41.06 -37.32
CA ASN A 486 -49.38 40.95 -37.20
C ASN A 486 -49.91 41.41 -35.84
N TYR A 487 -49.05 41.60 -34.86
CA TYR A 487 -49.35 42.07 -33.52
C TYR A 487 -48.94 43.55 -33.30
N ALA A 488 -48.28 44.18 -34.28
CA ALA A 488 -47.84 45.58 -34.17
C ALA A 488 -49.02 46.55 -34.01
N GLY A 489 -50.21 46.21 -34.55
CA GLY A 489 -51.40 46.94 -34.37
C GLY A 489 -51.94 46.97 -32.93
N LEU A 490 -51.58 45.99 -32.10
CA LEU A 490 -52.00 45.98 -30.68
C LEU A 490 -51.12 46.91 -29.82
N LEU A 491 -50.00 47.34 -30.29
CA LEU A 491 -49.10 48.29 -29.61
C LEU A 491 -49.47 49.77 -29.92
N SER A 492 -50.18 50.00 -30.99
CA SER A 492 -50.63 51.35 -31.39
C SER A 492 -51.97 51.73 -30.83
N GLY A 493 -52.69 50.84 -30.12
CA GLY A 493 -53.99 51.06 -29.53
C GLY A 493 -54.06 51.45 -28.05
N ALA A 494 -52.93 51.62 -27.38
CA ALA A 494 -52.85 51.98 -25.96
C ALA A 494 -52.58 53.48 -25.75
N GLY A 495 -53.35 54.34 -26.43
CA GLY A 495 -53.24 55.81 -26.32
C GLY A 495 -54.52 56.54 -26.70
N SER A 496 -55.56 56.32 -25.90
CA SER A 496 -56.74 57.26 -25.81
C SER A 496 -57.44 57.05 -24.48
#